data_db4f433f421cd6f4c6cfd9e0c9d38d69
#
_entry.id   db4f433f421cd6f4c6cfd9e0c9d38d69
#
_cell.length_a   1.000
_cell.length_b   1.000
_cell.length_c   1.000
_cell.angle_alpha   90.00
_cell.angle_beta   90.00
_cell.angle_gamma   90.00
#
_symmetry.space_group_name_H-M   'P 1'
#
loop_
_entity.id
_entity.type
_entity.pdbx_description
1 polymer ?
#
loop_
_entity_poly.entity_id
_entity_poly.type
_entity_poly.pdbx_seq_one_letter_code
_entity_poly.pdbx_strand_id
1 'polypeptide(L)'
;MFTVVLHFATALSTLLVFRKEVASILMGLLEFRNNEPFQFSLKILLSMIPAGLVGFFYSEQLERLFDKQILLVGLMLLVTGLLLFVADRSRDTDKDVSFIHALVLGLAQAIAILPGISRSGATISTAVLLGIDRTKAASFSFLMVIPLILGKITKDLLDGALALKDDQLLILMGGFTAAFLTGIVACKWMISLVQKAQLKYFAYYCFVVGTLAIFADLAS
;
A
#
# COMPACT_ATOMS: atom_id res chain seq x y z
N MET A 1 -4.49 -1.14 -20.38
CA MET A 1 -5.02 0.23 -20.31
C MET A 1 -5.98 0.46 -19.14
N PHE A 2 -7.10 -0.25 -18.99
CA PHE A 2 -8.07 -0.06 -17.90
C PHE A 2 -7.40 -0.08 -16.51
N THR A 3 -6.56 -1.08 -16.27
CA THR A 3 -5.81 -1.22 -15.00
C THR A 3 -4.89 -0.01 -14.72
N VAL A 4 -4.23 0.54 -15.75
CA VAL A 4 -3.36 1.73 -15.61
C VAL A 4 -4.17 2.94 -15.17
N VAL A 5 -5.35 3.15 -15.79
CA VAL A 5 -6.27 4.25 -15.44
C VAL A 5 -6.77 4.12 -14.00
N LEU A 6 -7.10 2.91 -13.56
CA LEU A 6 -7.51 2.67 -12.17
C LEU A 6 -6.37 2.89 -11.17
N HIS A 7 -5.15 2.46 -11.49
CA HIS A 7 -3.98 2.74 -10.65
C HIS A 7 -3.69 4.24 -10.57
N PHE A 8 -3.82 4.96 -11.68
CA PHE A 8 -3.66 6.41 -11.69
C PHE A 8 -4.73 7.11 -10.85
N ALA A 9 -6.00 6.69 -10.95
CA ALA A 9 -7.09 7.22 -10.13
C ALA A 9 -6.83 7.00 -8.63
N THR A 10 -6.38 5.81 -8.24
CA THR A 10 -6.06 5.50 -6.82
C THR A 10 -4.82 6.25 -6.33
N ALA A 11 -3.80 6.44 -7.16
CA ALA A 11 -2.65 7.29 -6.82
C ALA A 11 -3.07 8.75 -6.59
N LEU A 12 -3.90 9.30 -7.49
CA LEU A 12 -4.45 10.65 -7.34
C LEU A 12 -5.32 10.79 -6.09
N SER A 13 -6.16 9.80 -5.76
CA SER A 13 -6.96 9.83 -4.54
C SER A 13 -6.08 9.89 -3.29
N THR A 14 -5.00 9.13 -3.25
CA THR A 14 -4.03 9.13 -2.15
C THR A 14 -3.30 10.47 -2.07
N LEU A 15 -2.82 11.02 -3.20
CA LEU A 15 -2.20 12.34 -3.27
C LEU A 15 -3.14 13.46 -2.76
N LEU A 16 -4.43 13.38 -3.09
CA LEU A 16 -5.42 14.36 -2.64
C LEU A 16 -5.65 14.27 -1.13
N VAL A 17 -5.73 13.06 -0.58
CA VAL A 17 -5.90 12.84 0.87
C VAL A 17 -4.70 13.35 1.64
N PHE A 18 -3.48 13.07 1.16
CA PHE A 18 -2.21 13.47 1.78
C PHE A 18 -1.61 14.75 1.18
N ARG A 19 -2.44 15.61 0.56
CA ARG A 19 -1.96 16.81 -0.16
C ARG A 19 -1.09 17.75 0.67
N LYS A 20 -1.34 17.85 1.98
CA LYS A 20 -0.57 18.72 2.88
C LYS A 20 0.83 18.16 3.12
N GLU A 21 0.93 16.88 3.40
CA GLU A 21 2.17 16.13 3.59
C GLU A 21 3.00 16.14 2.30
N VAL A 22 2.35 15.86 1.16
CA VAL A 22 2.99 15.88 -0.16
C VAL A 22 3.51 17.30 -0.49
N ALA A 23 2.71 18.34 -0.24
CA ALA A 23 3.15 19.71 -0.46
C ALA A 23 4.34 20.08 0.44
N SER A 24 4.32 19.69 1.72
CA SER A 24 5.43 19.89 2.64
C SER A 24 6.71 19.19 2.17
N ILE A 25 6.58 17.93 1.69
CA ILE A 25 7.71 17.16 1.14
C ILE A 25 8.28 17.87 -0.09
N LEU A 26 7.43 18.28 -1.03
CA LEU A 26 7.88 18.95 -2.26
C LEU A 26 8.55 20.27 -1.97
N MET A 27 7.99 21.10 -1.08
CA MET A 27 8.62 22.37 -0.67
C MET A 27 9.96 22.15 0.02
N GLY A 28 10.03 21.18 0.93
CA GLY A 28 11.28 20.85 1.63
C GLY A 28 12.38 20.30 0.71
N LEU A 29 12.01 19.57 -0.35
CA LEU A 29 12.94 19.11 -1.38
C LEU A 29 13.49 20.28 -2.20
N LEU A 30 12.66 21.30 -2.51
CA LEU A 30 13.07 22.49 -3.27
C LEU A 30 14.06 23.39 -2.50
N GLU A 31 14.02 23.34 -1.16
CA GLU A 31 14.97 24.10 -0.33
C GLU A 31 16.40 23.56 -0.36
N PHE A 32 16.63 22.34 -0.85
CA PHE A 32 17.93 21.64 -0.90
C PHE A 32 18.70 21.67 0.44
N ARG A 33 17.96 21.68 1.55
CA ARG A 33 18.53 21.66 2.90
C ARG A 33 18.20 20.34 3.59
N ASN A 34 19.06 19.93 4.51
CA ASN A 34 18.80 18.73 5.33
C ASN A 34 17.75 19.02 6.42
N ASN A 35 16.51 19.23 5.97
CA ASN A 35 15.34 19.46 6.80
C ASN A 35 14.51 18.17 7.00
N GLU A 36 13.53 18.19 7.89
CA GLU A 36 12.67 17.04 8.16
C GLU A 36 11.97 16.48 6.89
N PRO A 37 11.37 17.30 6.00
CA PRO A 37 10.76 16.81 4.77
C PRO A 37 11.75 16.12 3.83
N PHE A 38 12.99 16.62 3.74
CA PHE A 38 14.04 16.00 2.94
C PHE A 38 14.44 14.63 3.50
N GLN A 39 14.65 14.52 4.83
CA GLN A 39 14.93 13.25 5.49
C GLN A 39 13.77 12.27 5.34
N PHE A 40 12.53 12.74 5.42
CA PHE A 40 11.34 11.92 5.21
C PHE A 40 11.29 11.34 3.79
N SER A 41 11.62 12.14 2.77
CA SER A 41 11.72 11.68 1.38
C SER A 41 12.80 10.63 1.20
N LEU A 42 13.97 10.80 1.82
CA LEU A 42 15.04 9.80 1.78
C LEU A 42 14.61 8.47 2.45
N LYS A 43 13.88 8.54 3.55
CA LYS A 43 13.32 7.34 4.21
C LYS A 43 12.31 6.62 3.31
N ILE A 44 11.46 7.37 2.59
CA ILE A 44 10.55 6.78 1.58
C ILE A 44 11.36 6.08 0.48
N LEU A 45 12.34 6.76 -0.12
CA LEU A 45 13.17 6.17 -1.17
C LEU A 45 13.91 4.91 -0.67
N LEU A 46 14.46 4.95 0.53
CA LEU A 46 15.11 3.79 1.14
C LEU A 46 14.13 2.61 1.31
N SER A 47 12.90 2.88 1.75
CA SER A 47 11.88 1.86 1.93
C SER A 47 11.39 1.22 0.62
N MET A 48 11.60 1.89 -0.52
CA MET A 48 11.24 1.35 -1.83
C MET A 48 12.23 0.31 -2.35
N ILE A 49 13.49 0.37 -1.90
CA ILE A 49 14.57 -0.48 -2.44
C ILE A 49 14.23 -1.97 -2.31
N PRO A 50 13.87 -2.52 -1.14
CA PRO A 50 13.58 -3.95 -1.03
C PRO A 50 12.43 -4.41 -1.93
N ALA A 51 11.32 -3.68 -1.94
CA ALA A 51 10.16 -4.02 -2.77
C ALA A 51 10.46 -3.85 -4.27
N GLY A 52 11.22 -2.81 -4.64
CA GLY A 52 11.66 -2.58 -6.01
C GLY A 52 12.57 -3.69 -6.53
N LEU A 53 13.53 -4.15 -5.73
CA LEU A 53 14.40 -5.27 -6.07
C LEU A 53 13.59 -6.57 -6.26
N VAL A 54 12.70 -6.89 -5.32
CA VAL A 54 11.85 -8.08 -5.44
C VAL A 54 10.96 -8.00 -6.68
N GLY A 55 10.31 -6.86 -6.91
CA GLY A 55 9.46 -6.67 -8.10
C GLY A 55 10.22 -6.71 -9.42
N PHE A 56 11.50 -6.29 -9.44
CA PHE A 56 12.32 -6.31 -10.65
C PHE A 56 12.89 -7.70 -10.95
N PHE A 57 13.44 -8.39 -9.94
CA PHE A 57 14.12 -9.68 -10.16
C PHE A 57 13.18 -10.88 -10.17
N TYR A 58 12.02 -10.78 -9.53
CA TYR A 58 11.09 -11.90 -9.33
C TYR A 58 9.69 -11.67 -9.93
N SER A 59 9.55 -10.73 -10.89
CA SER A 59 8.26 -10.39 -11.50
C SER A 59 7.51 -11.60 -12.06
N GLU A 60 8.19 -12.47 -12.84
CA GLU A 60 7.56 -13.66 -13.43
C GLU A 60 7.14 -14.69 -12.39
N GLN A 61 7.97 -14.90 -11.35
CA GLN A 61 7.64 -15.82 -10.25
C GLN A 61 6.45 -15.30 -9.44
N LEU A 62 6.41 -13.99 -9.20
CA LEU A 62 5.30 -13.34 -8.52
C LEU A 62 3.99 -13.48 -9.32
N GLU A 63 4.03 -13.23 -10.63
CA GLU A 63 2.84 -13.38 -11.49
C GLU A 63 2.26 -14.81 -11.41
N ARG A 64 3.09 -15.84 -11.40
CA ARG A 64 2.64 -17.24 -11.23
C ARG A 64 1.96 -17.49 -9.88
N LEU A 65 2.32 -16.76 -8.82
CA LEU A 65 1.67 -16.89 -7.51
C LEU A 65 0.26 -16.25 -7.47
N PHE A 66 -0.08 -15.42 -8.46
CA PHE A 66 -1.41 -14.85 -8.61
C PHE A 66 -2.36 -15.78 -9.40
N ASP A 67 -1.84 -16.82 -10.08
CA ASP A 67 -2.64 -17.74 -10.87
C ASP A 67 -3.26 -18.82 -9.97
N LYS A 68 -4.57 -18.68 -9.70
CA LYS A 68 -5.42 -19.69 -9.06
C LYS A 68 -4.93 -20.24 -7.71
N GLN A 69 -4.11 -19.50 -6.97
CA GLN A 69 -3.56 -19.89 -5.67
C GLN A 69 -4.50 -19.49 -4.52
N ILE A 70 -5.75 -19.98 -4.52
CA ILE A 70 -6.77 -19.59 -3.52
C ILE A 70 -6.31 -19.96 -2.11
N LEU A 71 -5.72 -21.14 -1.92
CA LEU A 71 -5.17 -21.58 -0.65
C LEU A 71 -4.10 -20.60 -0.13
N LEU A 72 -3.15 -20.21 -0.98
CA LEU A 72 -2.10 -19.26 -0.62
C LEU A 72 -2.70 -17.92 -0.19
N VAL A 73 -3.65 -17.39 -0.97
CA VAL A 73 -4.35 -16.14 -0.67
C VAL A 73 -5.06 -16.23 0.69
N GLY A 74 -5.75 -17.33 0.96
CA GLY A 74 -6.42 -17.57 2.24
C GLY A 74 -5.44 -17.58 3.42
N LEU A 75 -4.32 -18.31 3.30
CA LEU A 75 -3.28 -18.35 4.33
C LEU A 75 -2.65 -16.97 4.56
N MET A 76 -2.36 -16.22 3.49
CA MET A 76 -1.77 -14.88 3.58
C MET A 76 -2.75 -13.85 4.16
N LEU A 77 -4.06 -14.02 3.94
CA LEU A 77 -5.08 -13.24 4.64
C LEU A 77 -5.07 -13.51 6.15
N LEU A 78 -4.91 -14.78 6.58
CA LEU A 78 -4.78 -15.10 8.01
C LEU A 78 -3.54 -14.45 8.63
N VAL A 79 -2.40 -14.47 7.92
CA VAL A 79 -1.17 -13.76 8.34
C VAL A 79 -1.43 -12.26 8.49
N THR A 80 -2.08 -11.65 7.51
CA THR A 80 -2.47 -10.23 7.58
C THR A 80 -3.38 -9.96 8.78
N GLY A 81 -4.38 -10.81 9.01
CA GLY A 81 -5.27 -10.71 10.17
C GLY A 81 -4.52 -10.77 11.48
N LEU A 82 -3.56 -11.69 11.61
CA LEU A 82 -2.73 -11.82 12.80
C LEU A 82 -1.87 -10.58 13.05
N LEU A 83 -1.20 -10.06 12.01
CA LEU A 83 -0.40 -8.84 12.11
C LEU A 83 -1.24 -7.64 12.56
N LEU A 84 -2.41 -7.44 11.96
CA LEU A 84 -3.34 -6.37 12.32
C LEU A 84 -3.85 -6.52 13.76
N PHE A 85 -4.18 -7.73 14.18
CA PHE A 85 -4.69 -8.03 15.51
C PHE A 85 -3.65 -7.76 16.61
N VAL A 86 -2.39 -8.15 16.37
CA VAL A 86 -1.29 -7.89 17.30
C VAL A 86 -0.95 -6.40 17.34
N ALA A 87 -0.92 -5.73 16.18
CA ALA A 87 -0.67 -4.29 16.10
C ALA A 87 -1.77 -3.46 16.79
N ASP A 88 -3.03 -3.91 16.73
CA ASP A 88 -4.15 -3.22 17.41
C ASP A 88 -3.94 -3.12 18.93
N ARG A 89 -3.27 -4.11 19.52
CA ARG A 89 -2.96 -4.19 20.96
C ARG A 89 -1.69 -3.46 21.38
N SER A 90 -0.93 -2.92 20.44
CA SER A 90 0.29 -2.18 20.74
C SER A 90 -0.03 -0.87 21.45
N ARG A 91 0.88 -0.46 22.34
CA ARG A 91 0.78 0.81 23.07
C ARG A 91 0.93 1.98 22.10
N ASP A 92 0.22 3.07 22.39
CA ASP A 92 0.41 4.34 21.69
C ASP A 92 1.77 4.95 22.05
N THR A 93 2.41 5.54 21.05
CA THR A 93 3.73 6.17 21.18
C THR A 93 3.78 7.42 20.31
N ASP A 94 4.77 8.26 20.51
CA ASP A 94 5.01 9.49 19.73
C ASP A 94 6.24 9.35 18.81
N LYS A 95 6.80 8.13 18.65
CA LYS A 95 8.03 7.92 17.88
C LYS A 95 7.84 8.16 16.40
N ASP A 96 8.88 8.75 15.80
CA ASP A 96 8.98 8.95 14.35
C ASP A 96 9.61 7.77 13.64
N VAL A 97 9.39 7.72 12.31
CA VAL A 97 10.06 6.78 11.43
C VAL A 97 11.55 7.13 11.35
N SER A 98 12.44 6.22 11.76
CA SER A 98 13.89 6.32 11.54
C SER A 98 14.29 5.69 10.21
N PHE A 99 15.54 5.83 9.78
CA PHE A 99 16.07 5.15 8.58
C PHE A 99 16.03 3.62 8.71
N ILE A 100 16.30 3.08 9.90
CA ILE A 100 16.21 1.63 10.17
C ILE A 100 14.74 1.19 10.06
N HIS A 101 13.82 1.95 10.64
CA HIS A 101 12.40 1.68 10.50
C HIS A 101 11.98 1.69 9.03
N ALA A 102 12.43 2.66 8.24
CA ALA A 102 12.13 2.74 6.80
C ALA A 102 12.59 1.49 6.05
N LEU A 103 13.79 0.97 6.34
CA LEU A 103 14.29 -0.27 5.73
C LEU A 103 13.44 -1.48 6.12
N VAL A 104 13.10 -1.62 7.41
CA VAL A 104 12.22 -2.73 7.89
C VAL A 104 10.84 -2.65 7.27
N LEU A 105 10.27 -1.45 7.15
CA LEU A 105 8.99 -1.24 6.47
C LEU A 105 9.08 -1.57 4.96
N GLY A 106 10.21 -1.27 4.34
CA GLY A 106 10.50 -1.67 2.97
C GLY A 106 10.56 -3.20 2.79
N LEU A 107 11.15 -3.93 3.74
CA LEU A 107 11.12 -5.39 3.76
C LEU A 107 9.71 -5.94 3.97
N ALA A 108 8.95 -5.36 4.90
CA ALA A 108 7.54 -5.73 5.10
C ALA A 108 6.71 -5.49 3.82
N GLN A 109 6.98 -4.39 3.09
CA GLN A 109 6.35 -4.11 1.81
C GLN A 109 6.76 -5.13 0.72
N ALA A 110 8.02 -5.55 0.70
CA ALA A 110 8.50 -6.57 -0.24
C ALA A 110 7.80 -7.92 0.00
N ILE A 111 7.63 -8.33 1.25
CA ILE A 111 6.88 -9.52 1.61
C ILE A 111 5.39 -9.36 1.23
N ALA A 112 4.85 -8.16 1.39
CA ALA A 112 3.46 -7.87 1.06
C ALA A 112 3.15 -7.79 -0.45
N ILE A 113 4.11 -8.11 -1.33
CA ILE A 113 3.86 -8.38 -2.75
C ILE A 113 3.14 -9.74 -2.92
N LEU A 114 3.28 -10.66 -1.96
CA LEU A 114 2.60 -11.95 -2.00
C LEU A 114 1.08 -11.79 -2.04
N PRO A 115 0.37 -12.55 -2.90
CA PRO A 115 -1.08 -12.46 -3.02
C PRO A 115 -1.77 -12.84 -1.69
N GLY A 116 -2.75 -12.04 -1.27
CA GLY A 116 -3.45 -12.20 0.00
C GLY A 116 -2.87 -11.39 1.16
N ILE A 117 -1.61 -10.94 1.10
CA ILE A 117 -1.09 -10.00 2.09
C ILE A 117 -1.57 -8.58 1.76
N SER A 118 -2.22 -7.96 2.72
CA SER A 118 -2.55 -6.54 2.62
C SER A 118 -1.28 -5.70 2.78
N ARG A 119 -0.84 -5.01 1.72
CA ARG A 119 0.37 -4.17 1.78
C ARG A 119 0.28 -3.10 2.87
N SER A 120 -0.79 -2.31 2.89
CA SER A 120 -1.00 -1.30 3.94
C SER A 120 -1.17 -1.95 5.31
N GLY A 121 -1.86 -3.09 5.39
CA GLY A 121 -2.00 -3.86 6.63
C GLY A 121 -0.64 -4.30 7.18
N ALA A 122 0.23 -4.88 6.35
CA ALA A 122 1.55 -5.32 6.74
C ALA A 122 2.46 -4.15 7.16
N THR A 123 2.54 -3.09 6.35
CA THR A 123 3.44 -1.96 6.62
C THR A 123 2.98 -1.13 7.82
N ILE A 124 1.68 -0.84 7.97
CA ILE A 124 1.14 -0.12 9.13
C ILE A 124 1.31 -0.96 10.40
N SER A 125 0.96 -2.25 10.36
CA SER A 125 1.11 -3.14 11.53
C SER A 125 2.58 -3.23 11.96
N THR A 126 3.50 -3.43 11.02
CA THR A 126 4.94 -3.47 11.30
C THR A 126 5.41 -2.16 11.92
N ALA A 127 4.98 -1.00 11.39
CA ALA A 127 5.35 0.31 11.94
C ALA A 127 4.86 0.48 13.38
N VAL A 128 3.60 0.13 13.65
CA VAL A 128 3.01 0.20 15.00
C VAL A 128 3.70 -0.76 15.96
N LEU A 129 4.06 -1.98 15.53
CA LEU A 129 4.80 -2.96 16.33
C LEU A 129 6.24 -2.50 16.65
N LEU A 130 6.86 -1.71 15.77
CA LEU A 130 8.15 -1.06 16.02
C LEU A 130 8.03 0.15 16.97
N GLY A 131 6.83 0.48 17.41
CA GLY A 131 6.56 1.56 18.33
C GLY A 131 6.52 2.94 17.64
N ILE A 132 6.20 3.00 16.35
CA ILE A 132 5.98 4.26 15.63
C ILE A 132 4.55 4.73 15.92
N ASP A 133 4.37 6.06 16.06
CA ASP A 133 3.06 6.69 16.20
C ASP A 133 2.10 6.23 15.09
N ARG A 134 0.85 5.94 15.44
CA ARG A 134 -0.14 5.36 14.51
C ARG A 134 -0.44 6.25 13.31
N THR A 135 -0.50 7.57 13.53
CA THR A 135 -0.75 8.55 12.46
C THR A 135 0.44 8.62 11.52
N LYS A 136 1.66 8.66 12.08
CA LYS A 136 2.91 8.69 11.32
C LYS A 136 3.11 7.38 10.56
N ALA A 137 2.78 6.23 11.16
CA ALA A 137 2.80 4.91 10.54
C ALA A 137 1.88 4.84 9.33
N ALA A 138 0.63 5.32 9.47
CA ALA A 138 -0.31 5.38 8.37
C ALA A 138 0.18 6.32 7.26
N SER A 139 0.57 7.55 7.58
CA SER A 139 1.07 8.53 6.61
C SER A 139 2.28 8.00 5.84
N PHE A 140 3.28 7.44 6.53
CA PHE A 140 4.45 6.86 5.88
C PHE A 140 4.09 5.70 4.96
N SER A 141 3.22 4.78 5.43
CA SER A 141 2.79 3.61 4.68
C SER A 141 2.04 3.95 3.39
N PHE A 142 1.19 4.98 3.43
CA PHE A 142 0.47 5.44 2.24
C PHE A 142 1.37 6.24 1.29
N LEU A 143 2.26 7.08 1.82
CA LEU A 143 3.13 7.91 1.00
C LEU A 143 4.23 7.09 0.31
N MET A 144 4.77 6.06 0.96
CA MET A 144 5.81 5.20 0.37
C MET A 144 5.34 4.42 -0.87
N VAL A 145 4.04 4.26 -1.05
CA VAL A 145 3.49 3.56 -2.20
C VAL A 145 3.33 4.44 -3.43
N ILE A 146 3.20 5.75 -3.24
CA ILE A 146 2.96 6.69 -4.36
C ILE A 146 4.06 6.60 -5.42
N PRO A 147 5.36 6.70 -5.08
CA PRO A 147 6.42 6.59 -6.07
C PRO A 147 6.44 5.23 -6.79
N LEU A 148 6.10 4.13 -6.09
CA LEU A 148 6.02 2.80 -6.70
C LEU A 148 4.88 2.71 -7.74
N ILE A 149 3.70 3.25 -7.41
CA ILE A 149 2.58 3.28 -8.35
C ILE A 149 2.93 4.17 -9.54
N LEU A 150 3.53 5.33 -9.32
CA LEU A 150 3.96 6.23 -10.39
C LEU A 150 5.02 5.56 -11.29
N GLY A 151 5.97 4.85 -10.70
CA GLY A 151 6.98 4.06 -11.44
C GLY A 151 6.34 2.97 -12.31
N LYS A 152 5.36 2.23 -11.75
CA LYS A 152 4.60 1.24 -12.52
C LYS A 152 3.82 1.88 -13.67
N ILE A 153 3.10 2.96 -13.41
CA ILE A 153 2.37 3.69 -14.45
C ILE A 153 3.31 4.15 -15.57
N THR A 154 4.46 4.73 -15.21
CA THR A 154 5.46 5.17 -16.20
C THR A 154 5.94 4.00 -17.04
N LYS A 155 6.24 2.86 -16.45
CA LYS A 155 6.61 1.64 -17.17
C LYS A 155 5.50 1.19 -18.13
N ASP A 156 4.27 1.06 -17.63
CA ASP A 156 3.11 0.63 -18.43
C ASP A 156 2.86 1.59 -19.61
N LEU A 157 3.12 2.91 -19.43
CA LEU A 157 3.04 3.91 -20.50
C LEU A 157 4.12 3.72 -21.56
N LEU A 158 5.36 3.44 -21.14
CA LEU A 158 6.49 3.20 -22.05
C LEU A 158 6.31 1.90 -22.83
N ASP A 159 5.71 0.89 -22.23
CA ASP A 159 5.39 -0.40 -22.86
C ASP A 159 4.17 -0.30 -23.83
N GLY A 160 3.66 0.91 -24.09
CA GLY A 160 2.62 1.15 -25.09
C GLY A 160 1.19 0.83 -24.63
N ALA A 161 0.93 0.76 -23.33
CA ALA A 161 -0.39 0.44 -22.77
C ALA A 161 -1.50 1.46 -23.06
N LEU A 162 -1.21 2.55 -23.79
CA LEU A 162 -2.13 3.66 -24.10
C LEU A 162 -2.82 3.56 -25.47
N ALA A 163 -2.92 2.40 -26.10
CA ALA A 163 -3.71 2.27 -27.32
C ALA A 163 -5.20 2.53 -27.02
N LEU A 164 -5.62 3.80 -27.10
CA LEU A 164 -7.02 4.22 -26.94
C LEU A 164 -7.82 3.74 -28.15
N LYS A 165 -8.87 2.96 -27.90
CA LYS A 165 -9.96 2.76 -28.85
C LYS A 165 -11.09 3.70 -28.41
N ASP A 166 -11.64 4.47 -29.33
CA ASP A 166 -12.65 5.52 -29.05
C ASP A 166 -13.88 4.97 -28.29
N ASP A 167 -14.24 3.70 -28.50
CA ASP A 167 -15.39 3.06 -27.85
C ASP A 167 -15.21 2.81 -26.33
N GLN A 168 -14.00 3.00 -25.77
CA GLN A 168 -13.71 2.66 -24.37
C GLN A 168 -13.66 3.90 -23.46
N LEU A 169 -13.73 5.11 -23.99
CA LEU A 169 -13.55 6.33 -23.22
C LEU A 169 -14.56 6.46 -22.08
N LEU A 170 -15.83 6.16 -22.32
CA LEU A 170 -16.89 6.26 -21.29
C LEU A 170 -16.67 5.26 -20.15
N ILE A 171 -16.27 4.03 -20.46
CA ILE A 171 -15.96 2.99 -19.48
C ILE A 171 -14.74 3.39 -18.65
N LEU A 172 -13.71 3.96 -19.29
CA LEU A 172 -12.51 4.43 -18.61
C LEU A 172 -12.80 5.60 -17.68
N MET A 173 -13.59 6.58 -18.10
CA MET A 173 -14.03 7.71 -17.26
C MET A 173 -14.86 7.24 -16.07
N GLY A 174 -15.80 6.30 -16.30
CA GLY A 174 -16.61 5.69 -15.24
C GLY A 174 -15.73 4.95 -14.22
N GLY A 175 -14.83 4.09 -14.71
CA GLY A 175 -13.87 3.37 -13.87
C GLY A 175 -12.93 4.29 -13.09
N PHE A 176 -12.38 5.31 -13.76
CA PHE A 176 -11.54 6.33 -13.11
C PHE A 176 -12.30 7.03 -11.98
N THR A 177 -13.48 7.56 -12.27
CA THR A 177 -14.29 8.31 -11.30
C THR A 177 -14.67 7.43 -10.11
N ALA A 178 -15.12 6.20 -10.36
CA ALA A 178 -15.46 5.25 -9.31
C ALA A 178 -14.22 4.92 -8.44
N ALA A 179 -13.08 4.58 -9.05
CA ALA A 179 -11.85 4.28 -8.34
C ALA A 179 -11.30 5.49 -7.54
N PHE A 180 -11.39 6.69 -8.11
CA PHE A 180 -10.96 7.91 -7.45
C PHE A 180 -11.79 8.23 -6.20
N LEU A 181 -13.12 8.22 -6.33
CA LEU A 181 -14.03 8.53 -5.21
C LEU A 181 -13.96 7.47 -4.12
N THR A 182 -14.01 6.18 -4.48
CA THR A 182 -13.87 5.10 -3.51
C THR A 182 -12.51 5.08 -2.85
N GLY A 183 -11.45 5.42 -3.59
CA GLY A 183 -10.10 5.57 -3.08
C GLY A 183 -9.99 6.65 -2.00
N ILE A 184 -10.60 7.82 -2.20
CA ILE A 184 -10.64 8.89 -1.19
C ILE A 184 -11.34 8.41 0.08
N VAL A 185 -12.50 7.77 -0.06
CA VAL A 185 -13.28 7.27 1.08
C VAL A 185 -12.50 6.20 1.83
N ALA A 186 -11.95 5.22 1.11
CA ALA A 186 -11.17 4.12 1.68
C ALA A 186 -9.92 4.61 2.42
N CYS A 187 -9.14 5.53 1.84
CA CYS A 187 -7.97 6.12 2.48
C CYS A 187 -8.34 6.83 3.78
N LYS A 188 -9.35 7.72 3.76
CA LYS A 188 -9.79 8.44 4.95
C LYS A 188 -10.30 7.50 6.05
N TRP A 189 -11.08 6.49 5.66
CA TRP A 189 -11.60 5.50 6.58
C TRP A 189 -10.49 4.69 7.23
N MET A 190 -9.53 4.19 6.43
CA MET A 190 -8.38 3.44 6.95
C MET A 190 -7.54 4.26 7.92
N ILE A 191 -7.23 5.52 7.58
CA ILE A 191 -6.50 6.44 8.47
C ILE A 191 -7.25 6.60 9.81
N SER A 192 -8.56 6.84 9.76
CA SER A 192 -9.39 6.98 10.96
C SER A 192 -9.37 5.72 11.84
N LEU A 193 -9.41 4.53 11.24
CA LEU A 193 -9.36 3.26 11.99
C LEU A 193 -7.98 3.01 12.62
N VAL A 194 -6.90 3.37 11.92
CA VAL A 194 -5.54 3.28 12.48
C VAL A 194 -5.38 4.21 13.67
N GLN A 195 -5.81 5.47 13.53
CA GLN A 195 -5.74 6.49 14.59
C GLN A 195 -6.56 6.11 15.83
N LYS A 196 -7.71 5.47 15.63
CA LYS A 196 -8.60 5.03 16.72
C LYS A 196 -8.19 3.67 17.33
N ALA A 197 -7.04 3.11 16.96
CA ALA A 197 -6.65 1.77 17.38
C ALA A 197 -7.75 0.72 17.15
N GLN A 198 -8.32 0.71 15.94
CA GLN A 198 -9.43 -0.17 15.56
C GLN A 198 -9.07 -1.10 14.41
N LEU A 199 -7.81 -1.48 14.30
CA LEU A 199 -7.32 -2.42 13.28
C LEU A 199 -7.92 -3.82 13.41
N LYS A 200 -8.41 -4.17 14.59
CA LYS A 200 -9.09 -5.44 14.89
C LYS A 200 -10.26 -5.74 13.95
N TYR A 201 -11.00 -4.74 13.48
CA TYR A 201 -12.12 -4.98 12.55
C TYR A 201 -11.63 -5.53 11.21
N PHE A 202 -10.51 -5.00 10.70
CA PHE A 202 -9.86 -5.57 9.51
C PHE A 202 -9.26 -6.95 9.79
N ALA A 203 -8.72 -7.16 11.00
CA ALA A 203 -8.21 -8.48 11.38
C ALA A 203 -9.33 -9.53 11.34
N TYR A 204 -10.49 -9.24 11.91
CA TYR A 204 -11.65 -10.15 11.85
C TYR A 204 -12.12 -10.42 10.43
N TYR A 205 -12.19 -9.37 9.59
CA TYR A 205 -12.49 -9.53 8.18
C TYR A 205 -11.49 -10.48 7.49
N CYS A 206 -10.19 -10.29 7.71
CA CYS A 206 -9.15 -11.15 7.14
C CYS A 206 -9.27 -12.61 7.64
N PHE A 207 -9.58 -12.83 8.91
CA PHE A 207 -9.79 -14.18 9.46
C PHE A 207 -10.99 -14.87 8.82
N VAL A 208 -12.13 -14.18 8.72
CA VAL A 208 -13.34 -14.75 8.12
C VAL A 208 -13.12 -15.08 6.65
N VAL A 209 -12.65 -14.10 5.86
CA VAL A 209 -12.47 -14.27 4.40
C VAL A 209 -11.36 -15.27 4.11
N GLY A 210 -10.24 -15.23 4.86
CA GLY A 210 -9.14 -16.17 4.71
C GLY A 210 -9.56 -17.61 4.99
N THR A 211 -10.32 -17.82 6.07
CA THR A 211 -10.86 -19.15 6.41
C THR A 211 -11.83 -19.65 5.34
N LEU A 212 -12.75 -18.81 4.88
CA LEU A 212 -13.69 -19.17 3.81
C LEU A 212 -12.97 -19.52 2.51
N ALA A 213 -11.92 -18.76 2.14
CA ALA A 213 -11.12 -19.04 0.95
C ALA A 213 -10.43 -20.42 1.04
N ILE A 214 -9.85 -20.74 2.20
CA ILE A 214 -9.21 -22.06 2.44
C ILE A 214 -10.24 -23.18 2.33
N PHE A 215 -11.41 -23.05 2.97
CA PHE A 215 -12.46 -24.06 2.88
C PHE A 215 -12.98 -24.24 1.45
N ALA A 216 -13.15 -23.15 0.69
CA ALA A 216 -13.58 -23.20 -0.70
C ALA A 216 -12.58 -23.96 -1.59
N ASP A 217 -11.27 -23.75 -1.37
CA ASP A 217 -10.22 -24.44 -2.12
C ASP A 217 -10.14 -25.92 -1.79
N LEU A 218 -10.30 -26.29 -0.50
CA LEU A 218 -10.28 -27.69 -0.05
C LEU A 218 -11.53 -28.47 -0.47
N ALA A 219 -12.63 -27.79 -0.80
CA ALA A 219 -13.88 -28.39 -1.22
C ALA A 219 -14.02 -28.51 -2.75
N SER A 220 -13.12 -27.88 -3.52
CA SER A 220 -13.07 -27.90 -4.99
C SER A 220 -12.16 -29.00 -5.52
#